data_37ae0d5dddb23fe142240e17fb22c7f1
#
_entry.id   37ae0d5dddb23fe142240e17fb22c7f1
#
_cell.length_a   1.000
_cell.length_b   1.000
_cell.length_c   1.000
_cell.angle_alpha   90.00
_cell.angle_beta   90.00
_cell.angle_gamma   90.00
#
_symmetry.space_group_name_H-M   'P 1'
#
loop_
_entity.id
_entity.type
_entity.pdbx_description
1 polymer ?
#
loop_
_entity_poly.entity_id
_entity_poly.type
_entity_poly.pdbx_seq_one_letter_code
_entity_poly.pdbx_strand_id
1 'polypeptide(L)'
;MNGLPLKLKGRLYSAFVHSVLMYNSEVWTITETEMKALVGRNGYLMRRLVGEVVRSADDKRLTESQLLEMLGLESIQSLIRKRKLQWVAHCARRGDKDLSWKRIVREVEDGKSKWGAKLKEDWKELGVNTVRGWCNKVKDRGWLASKLGTSKRKGRAKKRG
;
A
#
# COMPACT_ATOMS: atom_id res chain seq x y z
N MET A 1 23.23 -3.21 15.67
CA MET A 1 21.91 -2.56 15.90
C MET A 1 21.17 -3.15 17.12
N ASN A 2 21.92 -3.67 18.09
CA ASN A 2 21.38 -4.19 19.35
C ASN A 2 21.01 -3.00 20.23
N GLY A 3 19.73 -2.82 20.56
CA GLY A 3 19.26 -1.76 21.45
C GLY A 3 18.13 -0.87 20.93
N LEU A 4 17.83 -0.86 19.63
CA LEU A 4 16.70 -0.07 19.12
C LEU A 4 15.36 -0.81 19.32
N PRO A 5 14.31 -0.13 19.80
CA PRO A 5 12.96 -0.70 19.88
C PRO A 5 12.48 -1.20 18.52
N LEU A 6 11.80 -2.36 18.49
CA LEU A 6 11.34 -2.99 17.25
C LEU A 6 10.48 -2.07 16.38
N LYS A 7 9.57 -1.32 16.99
CA LYS A 7 8.74 -0.33 16.26
C LYS A 7 9.57 0.79 15.63
N LEU A 8 10.69 1.18 16.23
CA LEU A 8 11.59 2.15 15.62
C LEU A 8 12.36 1.53 14.45
N LYS A 9 12.83 0.28 14.59
CA LYS A 9 13.41 -0.47 13.47
C LYS A 9 12.42 -0.58 12.30
N GLY A 10 11.13 -0.84 12.57
CA GLY A 10 10.09 -0.87 11.55
C GLY A 10 9.90 0.48 10.85
N ARG A 11 9.91 1.60 11.58
CA ARG A 11 9.84 2.94 10.98
C ARG A 11 11.03 3.22 10.05
N LEU A 12 12.24 2.87 10.48
CA LEU A 12 13.44 3.00 9.63
C LEU A 12 13.35 2.10 8.40
N TYR A 13 12.89 0.86 8.58
CA TYR A 13 12.67 -0.07 7.48
C TYR A 13 11.66 0.49 6.47
N SER A 14 10.55 1.03 6.93
CA SER A 14 9.55 1.65 6.06
C SER A 14 10.12 2.87 5.32
N ALA A 15 10.91 3.70 5.99
CA ALA A 15 11.48 4.90 5.39
C ALA A 15 12.55 4.60 4.34
N PHE A 16 13.40 3.61 4.57
CA PHE A 16 14.55 3.34 3.69
C PHE A 16 14.31 2.17 2.72
N VAL A 17 13.70 1.08 3.18
CA VAL A 17 13.51 -0.12 2.37
C VAL A 17 12.21 -0.05 1.57
N HIS A 18 11.08 0.18 2.23
CA HIS A 18 9.80 0.24 1.53
C HIS A 18 9.72 1.41 0.55
N SER A 19 10.34 2.56 0.84
CA SER A 19 10.36 3.70 -0.09
C SER A 19 11.03 3.34 -1.42
N VAL A 20 12.15 2.63 -1.38
CA VAL A 20 12.88 2.16 -2.57
C VAL A 20 12.16 0.99 -3.23
N LEU A 21 11.77 -0.02 -2.42
CA LEU A 21 11.11 -1.23 -2.92
C LEU A 21 9.78 -0.93 -3.63
N MET A 22 9.04 0.07 -3.14
CA MET A 22 7.74 0.46 -3.69
C MET A 22 7.82 1.54 -4.77
N TYR A 23 9.03 1.92 -5.20
CA TYR A 23 9.16 2.94 -6.23
C TYR A 23 8.42 2.51 -7.50
N ASN A 24 7.56 3.38 -8.01
CA ASN A 24 6.74 3.16 -9.20
C ASN A 24 5.77 1.96 -9.13
N SER A 25 5.43 1.50 -7.90
CA SER A 25 4.57 0.32 -7.71
C SER A 25 3.11 0.53 -8.12
N GLU A 26 2.68 1.75 -8.32
CA GLU A 26 1.34 2.12 -8.76
C GLU A 26 0.99 1.61 -10.16
N VAL A 27 1.99 1.43 -11.02
CA VAL A 27 1.80 0.95 -12.41
C VAL A 27 2.18 -0.53 -12.59
N TRP A 28 2.59 -1.21 -11.53
CA TRP A 28 3.01 -2.61 -11.64
C TRP A 28 1.83 -3.54 -11.98
N THR A 29 2.09 -4.43 -12.93
CA THR A 29 1.23 -5.58 -13.24
C THR A 29 1.88 -6.83 -12.68
N ILE A 30 1.67 -7.09 -11.38
CA ILE A 30 2.30 -8.20 -10.66
C ILE A 30 1.39 -9.43 -10.73
N THR A 31 1.97 -10.56 -11.10
CA THR A 31 1.34 -11.88 -11.00
C THR A 31 1.34 -12.38 -9.55
N GLU A 32 0.53 -13.38 -9.24
CA GLU A 32 0.52 -13.98 -7.90
C GLU A 32 1.87 -14.58 -7.50
N THR A 33 2.57 -15.19 -8.46
CA THR A 33 3.89 -15.78 -8.24
C THR A 33 4.92 -14.71 -7.89
N GLU A 34 4.94 -13.60 -8.64
CA GLU A 34 5.82 -12.46 -8.36
C GLU A 34 5.48 -11.79 -7.01
N MET A 35 4.18 -11.69 -6.69
CA MET A 35 3.76 -11.18 -5.39
C MET A 35 4.24 -12.08 -4.24
N LYS A 36 4.11 -13.40 -4.37
CA LYS A 36 4.62 -14.36 -3.37
C LYS A 36 6.15 -14.22 -3.21
N ALA A 37 6.87 -14.08 -4.31
CA ALA A 37 8.33 -13.87 -4.28
C ALA A 37 8.70 -12.56 -3.57
N LEU A 38 7.97 -11.48 -3.86
CA LEU A 38 8.18 -10.17 -3.23
C LEU A 38 7.91 -10.21 -1.72
N VAL A 39 6.80 -10.84 -1.31
CA VAL A 39 6.44 -11.06 0.10
C VAL A 39 7.51 -11.91 0.80
N GLY A 40 7.95 -12.98 0.18
CA GLY A 40 9.02 -13.84 0.72
C GLY A 40 10.33 -13.09 0.93
N ARG A 41 10.74 -12.27 -0.03
CA ARG A 41 11.93 -11.41 0.07
C ARG A 41 11.80 -10.38 1.19
N ASN A 42 10.65 -9.72 1.26
CA ASN A 42 10.37 -8.76 2.34
C ASN A 42 10.41 -9.44 3.71
N GLY A 43 9.79 -10.60 3.85
CA GLY A 43 9.83 -11.41 5.09
C GLY A 43 11.25 -11.79 5.50
N TYR A 44 12.12 -12.17 4.53
CA TYR A 44 13.52 -12.42 4.78
C TYR A 44 14.26 -11.19 5.34
N LEU A 45 14.05 -10.02 4.73
CA LEU A 45 14.67 -8.75 5.18
C LEU A 45 14.17 -8.35 6.58
N MET A 46 12.87 -8.51 6.85
CA MET A 46 12.29 -8.22 8.17
C MET A 46 12.88 -9.12 9.26
N ARG A 47 13.06 -10.42 8.99
CA ARG A 47 13.71 -11.34 9.95
C ARG A 47 15.13 -10.90 10.27
N ARG A 48 15.93 -10.53 9.28
CA ARG A 48 17.27 -9.98 9.51
C ARG A 48 17.26 -8.70 10.33
N LEU A 49 16.25 -7.86 10.16
CA LEU A 49 16.09 -6.62 10.93
C LEU A 49 15.77 -6.89 12.39
N VAL A 50 14.91 -7.87 12.65
CA VAL A 50 14.52 -8.27 14.02
C VAL A 50 15.67 -8.96 14.74
N GLY A 51 16.51 -9.69 14.01
CA GLY A 51 17.61 -10.51 14.51
C GLY A 51 17.19 -11.98 14.62
N GLU A 52 18.14 -12.90 14.41
CA GLU A 52 17.86 -14.35 14.43
C GLU A 52 17.41 -14.88 15.80
N VAL A 53 17.57 -14.08 16.86
CA VAL A 53 17.29 -14.45 18.26
C VAL A 53 15.78 -14.44 18.57
N VAL A 54 14.95 -13.76 17.74
CA VAL A 54 13.51 -13.70 18.01
C VAL A 54 12.82 -14.86 17.28
N ARG A 55 12.58 -15.93 18.02
CA ARG A 55 11.74 -17.06 17.60
C ARG A 55 10.36 -16.94 18.27
N SER A 56 9.36 -17.64 17.73
CA SER A 56 8.08 -17.78 18.42
C SER A 56 8.24 -18.60 19.71
N ALA A 57 7.24 -18.56 20.60
CA ALA A 57 7.23 -19.34 21.83
C ALA A 57 7.46 -20.85 21.60
N ASP A 58 7.10 -21.37 20.41
CA ASP A 58 7.27 -22.76 19.99
C ASP A 58 8.59 -23.02 19.26
N ASP A 59 9.58 -22.15 19.37
CA ASP A 59 10.87 -22.18 18.64
C ASP A 59 10.75 -22.25 17.11
N LYS A 60 9.57 -21.87 16.57
CA LYS A 60 9.29 -21.83 15.14
C LYS A 60 9.69 -20.48 14.55
N ARG A 61 9.99 -20.49 13.27
CA ARG A 61 10.28 -19.29 12.51
C ARG A 61 9.09 -18.34 12.52
N LEU A 62 9.31 -17.05 12.82
CA LEU A 62 8.25 -16.03 12.81
C LEU A 62 7.57 -15.96 11.44
N THR A 63 6.25 -15.93 11.46
CA THR A 63 5.42 -15.71 10.26
C THR A 63 5.48 -14.25 9.80
N GLU A 64 5.06 -13.97 8.55
CA GLU A 64 4.99 -12.61 8.06
C GLU A 64 4.10 -11.72 8.94
N SER A 65 2.93 -12.22 9.34
CA SER A 65 1.98 -11.47 10.16
C SER A 65 2.58 -11.07 11.52
N GLN A 66 3.28 -11.99 12.17
CA GLN A 66 3.97 -11.70 13.44
C GLN A 66 5.07 -10.63 13.26
N LEU A 67 5.86 -10.72 12.17
CA LEU A 67 6.89 -9.73 11.87
C LEU A 67 6.31 -8.34 11.61
N LEU A 68 5.20 -8.26 10.84
CA LEU A 68 4.51 -7.01 10.55
C LEU A 68 3.97 -6.37 11.84
N GLU A 69 3.36 -7.15 12.72
CA GLU A 69 2.84 -6.69 14.01
C GLU A 69 3.95 -6.17 14.93
N MET A 70 5.03 -6.95 15.11
CA MET A 70 6.17 -6.59 15.95
C MET A 70 6.85 -5.30 15.47
N LEU A 71 7.00 -5.14 14.17
CA LEU A 71 7.63 -3.98 13.54
C LEU A 71 6.66 -2.80 13.37
N GLY A 72 5.34 -3.01 13.51
CA GLY A 72 4.30 -2.03 13.23
C GLY A 72 4.25 -1.63 11.77
N LEU A 73 4.41 -2.60 10.87
CA LEU A 73 4.42 -2.44 9.42
C LEU A 73 3.12 -2.94 8.81
N GLU A 74 2.81 -2.44 7.62
CA GLU A 74 1.76 -2.99 6.76
C GLU A 74 2.34 -4.00 5.77
N SER A 75 1.49 -4.90 5.27
CA SER A 75 1.89 -5.84 4.22
C SER A 75 2.20 -5.12 2.90
N ILE A 76 3.10 -5.71 2.12
CA ILE A 76 3.48 -5.19 0.80
C ILE A 76 2.26 -5.10 -0.13
N GLN A 77 1.38 -6.10 -0.08
CA GLN A 77 0.15 -6.10 -0.88
C GLN A 77 -0.71 -4.87 -0.57
N SER A 78 -0.91 -4.58 0.73
CA SER A 78 -1.65 -3.40 1.17
C SER A 78 -1.00 -2.10 0.71
N LEU A 79 0.33 -2.00 0.82
CA LEU A 79 1.08 -0.82 0.40
C LEU A 79 0.98 -0.58 -1.12
N ILE A 80 1.15 -1.62 -1.95
CA ILE A 80 1.01 -1.51 -3.42
C ILE A 80 -0.40 -1.08 -3.77
N ARG A 81 -1.42 -1.72 -3.18
CA ARG A 81 -2.82 -1.36 -3.39
C ARG A 81 -3.12 0.09 -3.03
N LYS A 82 -2.66 0.54 -1.87
CA LYS A 82 -2.83 1.93 -1.42
C LYS A 82 -2.20 2.92 -2.40
N ARG A 83 -0.96 2.68 -2.82
CA ARG A 83 -0.28 3.55 -3.79
C ARG A 83 -1.01 3.60 -5.12
N LYS A 84 -1.41 2.44 -5.65
CA LYS A 84 -2.19 2.35 -6.89
C LYS A 84 -3.48 3.20 -6.80
N LEU A 85 -4.28 3.00 -5.76
CA LEU A 85 -5.54 3.72 -5.59
C LEU A 85 -5.33 5.23 -5.37
N GLN A 86 -4.29 5.63 -4.64
CA GLN A 86 -3.94 7.04 -4.45
C GLN A 86 -3.51 7.70 -5.76
N TRP A 87 -2.70 7.02 -6.57
CA TRP A 87 -2.26 7.52 -7.86
C TRP A 87 -3.44 7.63 -8.85
N VAL A 88 -4.28 6.60 -8.95
CA VAL A 88 -5.48 6.60 -9.77
C VAL A 88 -6.44 7.72 -9.36
N ALA A 89 -6.61 7.97 -8.06
CA ALA A 89 -7.41 9.06 -7.57
C ALA A 89 -6.79 10.44 -7.90
N HIS A 90 -5.46 10.54 -7.89
CA HIS A 90 -4.77 11.75 -8.32
C HIS A 90 -5.04 12.04 -9.80
N CYS A 91 -4.88 11.05 -10.68
CA CYS A 91 -5.16 11.18 -12.11
C CYS A 91 -6.64 11.55 -12.37
N ALA A 92 -7.57 10.89 -11.68
CA ALA A 92 -9.00 11.16 -11.83
C ALA A 92 -9.39 12.59 -11.44
N ARG A 93 -8.75 13.19 -10.44
CA ARG A 93 -8.97 14.58 -10.06
C ARG A 93 -8.45 15.59 -11.08
N ARG A 94 -7.46 15.22 -11.89
CA ARG A 94 -6.96 16.04 -13.00
C ARG A 94 -7.88 15.99 -14.22
N GLY A 95 -8.72 14.95 -14.29
CA GLY A 95 -9.77 14.77 -15.29
C GLY A 95 -9.25 14.51 -16.70
N ASP A 96 -10.08 14.77 -17.70
CA ASP A 96 -9.87 14.40 -19.10
C ASP A 96 -8.67 15.08 -19.78
N LYS A 97 -8.09 16.08 -19.15
CA LYS A 97 -6.84 16.71 -19.64
C LYS A 97 -5.62 15.86 -19.37
N ASP A 98 -5.73 14.90 -18.42
CA ASP A 98 -4.62 14.00 -18.04
C ASP A 98 -4.60 12.78 -18.92
N LEU A 99 -3.51 12.58 -19.67
CA LEU A 99 -3.32 11.42 -20.54
C LEU A 99 -3.30 10.11 -19.74
N SER A 100 -2.74 10.14 -18.51
CA SER A 100 -2.72 8.97 -17.62
C SER A 100 -4.13 8.58 -17.23
N TRP A 101 -5.02 9.55 -16.95
CA TRP A 101 -6.42 9.27 -16.64
C TRP A 101 -7.15 8.64 -17.82
N LYS A 102 -7.00 9.18 -19.02
CA LYS A 102 -7.60 8.59 -20.24
C LYS A 102 -7.15 7.14 -20.46
N ARG A 103 -5.87 6.86 -20.21
CA ARG A 103 -5.34 5.51 -20.30
C ARG A 103 -5.96 4.59 -19.24
N ILE A 104 -6.04 5.03 -18.00
CA ILE A 104 -6.65 4.27 -16.89
C ILE A 104 -8.10 3.91 -17.22
N VAL A 105 -8.89 4.88 -17.71
CA VAL A 105 -10.29 4.66 -18.09
C VAL A 105 -10.37 3.57 -19.15
N ARG A 106 -9.57 3.66 -20.21
CA ARG A 106 -9.52 2.65 -21.27
C ARG A 106 -9.17 1.27 -20.73
N GLU A 107 -8.14 1.13 -19.91
CA GLU A 107 -7.71 -0.13 -19.31
C GLU A 107 -8.81 -0.79 -18.46
N VAL A 108 -9.58 0.03 -17.73
CA VAL A 108 -10.70 -0.43 -16.89
C VAL A 108 -11.92 -0.81 -17.73
N GLU A 109 -12.24 -0.04 -18.77
CA GLU A 109 -13.42 -0.26 -19.62
C GLU A 109 -13.21 -1.43 -20.56
N ASP A 110 -12.07 -1.53 -21.24
CA ASP A 110 -11.72 -2.62 -22.15
C ASP A 110 -11.62 -3.98 -21.43
N GLY A 111 -11.29 -3.98 -20.15
CA GLY A 111 -11.23 -5.18 -19.31
C GLY A 111 -10.18 -6.23 -19.73
N LYS A 112 -9.35 -5.94 -20.74
CA LYS A 112 -8.34 -6.86 -21.28
C LYS A 112 -7.07 -6.90 -20.47
N SER A 113 -6.77 -5.81 -19.78
CA SER A 113 -5.56 -5.66 -19.00
C SER A 113 -5.74 -6.25 -17.59
N LYS A 114 -4.77 -7.07 -17.18
CA LYS A 114 -4.73 -7.60 -15.80
C LYS A 114 -4.69 -6.48 -14.75
N TRP A 115 -3.99 -5.38 -15.06
CA TRP A 115 -3.92 -4.21 -14.19
C TRP A 115 -5.29 -3.54 -14.05
N GLY A 116 -5.99 -3.29 -15.16
CA GLY A 116 -7.33 -2.69 -15.18
C GLY A 116 -8.37 -3.57 -14.48
N ALA A 117 -8.32 -4.89 -14.72
CA ALA A 117 -9.20 -5.85 -14.05
C ALA A 117 -9.00 -5.83 -12.52
N LYS A 118 -7.75 -5.86 -12.07
CA LYS A 118 -7.43 -5.78 -10.64
C LYS A 118 -7.84 -4.44 -10.01
N LEU A 119 -7.68 -3.33 -10.73
CA LEU A 119 -8.16 -2.03 -10.28
C LEU A 119 -9.68 -2.01 -10.13
N LYS A 120 -10.40 -2.63 -11.06
CA LYS A 120 -11.86 -2.73 -11.00
C LYS A 120 -12.33 -3.56 -9.79
N GLU A 121 -11.61 -4.62 -9.43
CA GLU A 121 -11.84 -5.37 -8.19
C GLU A 121 -11.61 -4.49 -6.95
N ASP A 122 -10.49 -3.79 -6.89
CA ASP A 122 -10.17 -2.87 -5.81
C ASP A 122 -11.24 -1.79 -5.62
N TRP A 123 -11.81 -1.27 -6.71
CA TRP A 123 -12.93 -0.32 -6.66
C TRP A 123 -14.21 -0.94 -6.11
N LYS A 124 -14.55 -2.18 -6.54
CA LYS A 124 -15.72 -2.90 -6.02
C LYS A 124 -15.64 -3.09 -4.51
N GLU A 125 -14.49 -3.45 -3.97
CA GLU A 125 -14.30 -3.57 -2.53
C GLU A 125 -14.50 -2.24 -1.79
N LEU A 126 -14.26 -1.10 -2.46
CA LEU A 126 -14.53 0.23 -1.92
C LEU A 126 -15.97 0.69 -2.14
N GLY A 127 -16.83 -0.16 -2.73
CA GLY A 127 -18.23 0.17 -3.05
C GLY A 127 -18.38 1.08 -4.27
N VAL A 128 -17.46 0.95 -5.24
CA VAL A 128 -17.48 1.73 -6.49
C VAL A 128 -17.45 0.79 -7.70
N ASN A 129 -18.47 0.87 -8.55
CA ASN A 129 -18.63 -0.06 -9.68
C ASN A 129 -18.39 0.60 -11.05
N THR A 130 -18.28 1.92 -11.11
CA THR A 130 -18.17 2.67 -12.37
C THR A 130 -17.08 3.72 -12.32
N VAL A 131 -16.52 4.06 -13.48
CA VAL A 131 -15.55 5.18 -13.65
C VAL A 131 -16.14 6.49 -13.11
N ARG A 132 -17.40 6.79 -13.46
CA ARG A 132 -18.09 8.00 -12.98
C ARG A 132 -18.25 8.00 -11.46
N GLY A 133 -18.60 6.84 -10.89
CA GLY A 133 -18.69 6.66 -9.44
C GLY A 133 -17.36 6.93 -8.75
N TRP A 134 -16.26 6.42 -9.32
CA TRP A 134 -14.92 6.69 -8.82
C TRP A 134 -14.59 8.18 -8.85
N CYS A 135 -14.76 8.84 -10.01
CA CYS A 135 -14.53 10.28 -10.15
C CYS A 135 -15.26 11.11 -9.10
N ASN A 136 -16.52 10.78 -8.82
CA ASN A 136 -17.32 11.50 -7.83
C ASN A 136 -16.80 11.29 -6.40
N LYS A 137 -16.45 10.06 -6.04
CA LYS A 137 -15.95 9.72 -4.69
C LYS A 137 -14.58 10.32 -4.40
N VAL A 138 -13.66 10.31 -5.36
CA VAL A 138 -12.28 10.79 -5.15
C VAL A 138 -12.15 12.31 -5.15
N LYS A 139 -13.19 13.06 -5.51
CA LYS A 139 -13.25 14.53 -5.30
C LYS A 139 -13.07 14.85 -3.82
N ASP A 140 -13.67 14.05 -2.95
CA ASP A 140 -13.39 14.11 -1.52
C ASP A 140 -12.11 13.34 -1.20
N ARG A 141 -11.05 14.07 -0.88
CA ARG A 141 -9.76 13.48 -0.49
C ARG A 141 -9.86 12.72 0.84
N GLY A 142 -10.75 13.14 1.73
CA GLY A 142 -10.97 12.52 3.03
C GLY A 142 -11.59 11.14 2.89
N TRP A 143 -12.51 10.95 1.94
CA TRP A 143 -13.14 9.66 1.69
C TRP A 143 -12.12 8.56 1.40
N LEU A 144 -11.21 8.77 0.44
CA LEU A 144 -10.20 7.77 0.11
C LEU A 144 -9.23 7.54 1.27
N ALA A 145 -8.81 8.60 1.95
CA ALA A 145 -7.91 8.51 3.09
C ALA A 145 -8.52 7.68 4.23
N SER A 146 -9.82 7.84 4.51
CA SER A 146 -10.52 7.05 5.52
C SER A 146 -10.62 5.57 5.11
N LYS A 147 -10.93 5.28 3.85
CA LYS A 147 -11.04 3.92 3.33
C LYS A 147 -9.70 3.17 3.33
N LEU A 148 -8.61 3.87 3.10
CA LEU A 148 -7.26 3.30 3.07
C LEU A 148 -6.55 3.32 4.45
N GLY A 149 -7.19 3.84 5.49
CA GLY A 149 -6.56 4.00 6.81
C GLY A 149 -5.38 4.98 6.80
N THR A 150 -5.34 5.89 5.83
CA THR A 150 -4.26 6.89 5.67
C THR A 150 -4.67 8.27 6.17
N SER A 151 -5.79 8.37 6.89
CA SER A 151 -6.25 9.64 7.46
C SER A 151 -5.13 10.24 8.32
N LYS A 152 -4.69 11.44 7.99
CA LYS A 152 -3.73 12.17 8.80
C LYS A 152 -4.32 12.26 10.22
N ARG A 153 -3.60 11.76 11.23
CA ARG A 153 -3.87 12.10 12.62
C ARG A 153 -4.05 13.62 12.66
N LYS A 154 -5.24 14.10 13.06
CA LYS A 154 -5.52 15.53 13.27
C LYS A 154 -4.35 16.09 14.05
N GLY A 155 -3.63 17.03 13.44
CA GLY A 155 -2.45 17.64 14.06
C GLY A 155 -2.84 18.13 15.43
N ARG A 156 -2.00 17.81 16.40
CA ARG A 156 -2.06 18.33 17.76
C ARG A 156 -2.28 19.83 17.64
N ALA A 157 -3.46 20.31 18.02
CA ALA A 157 -3.75 21.72 18.10
C ALA A 157 -2.61 22.39 18.87
N LYS A 158 -1.87 23.29 18.21
CA LYS A 158 -0.86 24.11 18.83
C LYS A 158 -1.60 24.97 19.86
N LYS A 159 -1.57 24.60 21.14
CA LYS A 159 -1.89 25.51 22.22
C LYS A 159 -0.90 26.67 22.10
N ARG A 160 -1.36 27.77 21.53
CA ARG A 160 -0.73 29.07 21.74
C ARG A 160 -1.12 29.48 23.16
N GLY A 161 -0.21 29.43 24.08
CA GLY A 161 -0.20 30.18 25.34
C GLY A 161 0.63 31.43 25.10
#